data_325206ab31b7e93ada107677b59de59a
#
_entry.id   325206ab31b7e93ada107677b59de59a
#
_cell.length_a   1.000
_cell.length_b   1.000
_cell.length_c   1.000
_cell.angle_alpha   90.00
_cell.angle_beta   90.00
_cell.angle_gamma   90.00
#
_symmetry.space_group_name_H-M   'P 1'
#
loop_
_entity.id
_entity.type
_entity.pdbx_description
1 polymer ?
#
loop_
_entity_poly.entity_id
_entity_poly.type
_entity_poly.pdbx_seq_one_letter_code
_entity_poly.pdbx_strand_id
1 'polypeptide(L)'
;MSRDLRGKITLAVLLWIGLFAMGGCASSKQARFYTLSPMSAPGDLPKRVPAERRMAVAIGPVAIPDYLNRPQIVSRSGPRELELAEFERWAGSLEEDISRVLAENLSVLLAPDNVTVLRWGGDAYPFPAEYRVRFEVLRFDGTIGESVFLAARWSVSREEGKEVLSVGETNIREPVGRPDYEALVEAMSRALATLGREIAAAIPRR
;
A
#
# COMPACT_ATOMS: atom_id res chain seq x y z
N MET A 1 25.29 -29.63 -64.44
CA MET A 1 25.83 -28.53 -63.54
C MET A 1 24.80 -27.62 -62.90
N SER A 2 23.47 -27.79 -63.10
CA SER A 2 22.41 -26.92 -62.59
C SER A 2 21.61 -27.48 -61.37
N ARG A 3 21.68 -28.79 -61.12
CA ARG A 3 20.94 -29.42 -59.99
C ARG A 3 21.65 -29.23 -58.64
N ASP A 4 22.96 -29.30 -58.58
CA ASP A 4 23.75 -29.11 -57.34
C ASP A 4 23.73 -27.66 -56.84
N LEU A 5 23.62 -26.68 -57.71
CA LEU A 5 23.56 -25.27 -57.32
C LEU A 5 22.22 -24.94 -56.67
N ARG A 6 21.11 -25.49 -57.14
CA ARG A 6 19.77 -25.34 -56.54
C ARG A 6 19.71 -25.97 -55.18
N GLY A 7 20.28 -27.17 -54.96
CA GLY A 7 20.35 -27.83 -53.68
C GLY A 7 21.15 -27.03 -52.64
N LYS A 8 22.26 -26.43 -53.01
CA LYS A 8 23.08 -25.58 -52.11
C LYS A 8 22.39 -24.29 -51.74
N ILE A 9 21.65 -23.68 -52.68
CA ILE A 9 20.87 -22.46 -52.40
C ILE A 9 19.70 -22.75 -51.43
N THR A 10 19.00 -23.88 -51.66
CA THR A 10 17.89 -24.28 -50.78
C THR A 10 18.38 -24.57 -49.34
N LEU A 11 19.51 -25.26 -49.22
CA LEU A 11 20.12 -25.56 -47.92
C LEU A 11 20.59 -24.28 -47.21
N ALA A 12 21.19 -23.32 -47.93
CA ALA A 12 21.63 -22.05 -47.40
C ALA A 12 20.44 -21.19 -46.90
N VAL A 13 19.32 -21.17 -47.63
CA VAL A 13 18.11 -20.46 -47.28
C VAL A 13 17.46 -21.07 -46.02
N LEU A 14 17.40 -22.40 -45.93
CA LEU A 14 16.90 -23.10 -44.75
C LEU A 14 17.78 -22.86 -43.52
N LEU A 15 19.09 -22.82 -43.70
CA LEU A 15 20.03 -22.51 -42.61
C LEU A 15 19.87 -21.06 -42.12
N TRP A 16 19.64 -20.12 -43.03
CA TRP A 16 19.40 -18.70 -42.71
C TRP A 16 18.07 -18.48 -42.00
N ILE A 17 16.99 -19.16 -42.38
CA ILE A 17 15.69 -19.14 -41.73
C ILE A 17 15.78 -19.75 -40.32
N GLY A 18 16.55 -20.84 -40.15
CA GLY A 18 16.82 -21.48 -38.87
C GLY A 18 17.58 -20.56 -37.90
N LEU A 19 18.55 -19.78 -38.39
CA LEU A 19 19.30 -18.82 -37.58
C LEU A 19 18.45 -17.64 -37.10
N PHE A 20 17.50 -17.17 -37.92
CA PHE A 20 16.57 -16.10 -37.55
C PHE A 20 15.50 -16.55 -36.50
N ALA A 21 15.14 -17.83 -36.47
CA ALA A 21 14.18 -18.38 -35.53
C ALA A 21 14.75 -18.53 -34.10
N MET A 22 16.06 -18.51 -33.90
CA MET A 22 16.69 -18.62 -32.57
C MET A 22 16.91 -17.29 -31.86
N GLY A 23 16.67 -16.13 -32.49
CA GLY A 23 16.86 -14.80 -31.91
C GLY A 23 15.72 -14.28 -31.06
N GLY A 24 14.65 -15.03 -30.83
CA GLY A 24 13.39 -14.57 -30.25
C GLY A 24 13.24 -14.69 -28.73
N CYS A 25 14.30 -14.86 -27.94
CA CYS A 25 14.21 -14.69 -26.49
C CYS A 25 14.20 -13.20 -26.12
N ALA A 26 13.05 -12.53 -26.34
CA ALA A 26 12.82 -11.23 -25.72
C ALA A 26 12.86 -11.43 -24.19
N SER A 27 13.89 -10.88 -23.52
CA SER A 27 13.96 -10.81 -22.07
C SER A 27 12.75 -10.00 -21.60
N SER A 28 11.72 -10.67 -21.08
CA SER A 28 10.58 -10.01 -20.48
C SER A 28 11.06 -9.26 -19.23
N LYS A 29 10.72 -7.98 -19.13
CA LYS A 29 11.03 -7.16 -17.94
C LYS A 29 10.42 -7.85 -16.73
N GLN A 30 11.23 -8.08 -15.69
CA GLN A 30 10.79 -8.77 -14.49
C GLN A 30 9.87 -7.85 -13.69
N ALA A 31 8.75 -8.39 -13.18
CA ALA A 31 7.86 -7.65 -12.29
C ALA A 31 8.55 -7.39 -10.94
N ARG A 32 8.36 -6.17 -10.42
CA ARG A 32 8.80 -5.76 -9.09
C ARG A 32 7.58 -5.64 -8.18
N PHE A 33 7.75 -6.07 -6.92
CA PHE A 33 6.68 -6.07 -5.94
C PHE A 33 7.02 -5.11 -4.80
N TYR A 34 6.00 -4.37 -4.34
CA TYR A 34 6.12 -3.32 -3.35
C TYR A 34 5.13 -3.54 -2.22
N THR A 35 5.49 -3.10 -1.03
CA THR A 35 4.63 -3.00 0.14
C THR A 35 4.78 -1.62 0.77
N LEU A 36 3.74 -1.14 1.42
CA LEU A 36 3.80 0.05 2.26
C LEU A 36 4.59 -0.25 3.54
N SER A 37 5.29 0.75 4.06
CA SER A 37 6.10 0.63 5.27
C SER A 37 5.50 1.45 6.41
N PRO A 38 5.45 0.91 7.63
CA PRO A 38 5.05 1.68 8.80
C PRO A 38 6.14 2.67 9.19
N MET A 39 5.78 3.65 10.01
CA MET A 39 6.76 4.54 10.64
C MET A 39 7.68 3.72 11.57
N SER A 40 8.95 4.13 11.64
CA SER A 40 9.90 3.49 12.55
C SER A 40 9.49 3.75 14.00
N ALA A 41 9.45 2.67 14.81
CA ALA A 41 9.27 2.82 16.25
C ALA A 41 10.51 3.45 16.88
N PRO A 42 10.38 4.42 17.78
CA PRO A 42 11.49 4.90 18.58
C PRO A 42 11.87 3.84 19.62
N GLY A 43 12.98 3.17 19.42
CA GLY A 43 13.56 2.26 20.42
C GLY A 43 12.74 0.98 20.67
N ASP A 44 13.08 0.30 21.76
CA ASP A 44 12.37 -0.90 22.20
C ASP A 44 10.95 -0.55 22.70
N LEU A 45 9.93 -0.93 21.94
CA LEU A 45 8.55 -0.90 22.44
C LEU A 45 8.40 -1.87 23.61
N PRO A 46 7.64 -1.50 24.66
CA PRO A 46 7.45 -2.36 25.81
C PRO A 46 6.80 -3.69 25.40
N LYS A 47 7.52 -4.80 25.59
CA LYS A 47 7.14 -6.14 25.13
C LYS A 47 5.95 -6.75 25.90
N ARG A 48 5.59 -6.19 27.06
CA ARG A 48 4.47 -6.67 27.89
C ARG A 48 3.80 -5.53 28.65
N VAL A 49 2.49 -5.42 28.49
CA VAL A 49 1.63 -4.57 29.31
C VAL A 49 0.61 -5.48 30.01
N PRO A 50 0.38 -5.37 31.34
CA PRO A 50 -0.64 -6.14 32.04
C PRO A 50 -2.03 -5.94 31.46
N ALA A 51 -2.80 -7.02 31.28
CA ALA A 51 -4.12 -7.01 30.61
C ALA A 51 -5.15 -6.09 31.30
N GLU A 52 -5.02 -5.90 32.58
CA GLU A 52 -5.98 -5.18 33.43
C GLU A 52 -6.04 -3.65 33.22
N ARG A 53 -5.13 -3.08 32.47
CA ARG A 53 -5.03 -1.63 32.21
C ARG A 53 -4.96 -1.26 30.75
N ARG A 54 -5.38 -2.15 29.85
CA ARG A 54 -5.26 -1.92 28.41
C ARG A 54 -6.54 -1.30 27.85
N MET A 55 -6.42 -0.11 27.32
CA MET A 55 -7.36 0.41 26.37
C MET A 55 -7.11 -0.27 25.02
N ALA A 56 -8.15 -0.76 24.34
CA ALA A 56 -8.03 -1.36 23.03
C ALA A 56 -8.72 -0.50 21.96
N VAL A 57 -8.03 -0.33 20.83
CA VAL A 57 -8.54 0.38 19.65
C VAL A 57 -8.56 -0.59 18.49
N ALA A 58 -9.72 -0.85 17.89
CA ALA A 58 -9.86 -1.64 16.68
C ALA A 58 -9.85 -0.74 15.45
N ILE A 59 -9.07 -1.12 14.42
CA ILE A 59 -8.98 -0.41 13.15
C ILE A 59 -9.67 -1.21 12.07
N GLY A 60 -10.52 -0.57 11.30
CA GLY A 60 -11.24 -1.12 10.17
C GLY A 60 -12.75 -1.17 10.37
N PRO A 61 -13.47 -1.58 9.34
CA PRO A 61 -12.96 -1.89 8.00
C PRO A 61 -12.38 -0.67 7.30
N VAL A 62 -11.51 -0.94 6.32
CA VAL A 62 -10.97 0.03 5.37
C VAL A 62 -11.78 -0.07 4.08
N ALA A 63 -12.09 1.05 3.47
CA ALA A 63 -12.64 1.07 2.11
C ALA A 63 -11.68 1.85 1.20
N ILE A 64 -11.44 1.34 0.00
CA ILE A 64 -10.62 2.00 -1.02
C ILE A 64 -11.41 2.11 -2.33
N PRO A 65 -11.15 3.12 -3.18
CA PRO A 65 -11.77 3.23 -4.51
C PRO A 65 -11.43 2.03 -5.41
N ASP A 66 -12.35 1.61 -6.26
CA ASP A 66 -12.19 0.47 -7.16
C ASP A 66 -10.97 0.57 -8.07
N TYR A 67 -10.59 1.79 -8.49
CA TYR A 67 -9.42 1.99 -9.35
C TYR A 67 -8.10 1.65 -8.65
N LEU A 68 -8.07 1.60 -7.31
CA LEU A 68 -6.92 1.18 -6.50
C LEU A 68 -6.95 -0.32 -6.15
N ASN A 69 -8.11 -0.96 -6.24
CA ASN A 69 -8.27 -2.38 -5.89
C ASN A 69 -7.76 -3.28 -7.03
N ARG A 70 -6.46 -3.26 -7.23
CA ARG A 70 -5.75 -4.02 -8.28
C ARG A 70 -4.29 -4.27 -7.92
N PRO A 71 -3.66 -5.29 -8.52
CA PRO A 71 -2.27 -5.59 -8.23
C PRO A 71 -1.27 -4.56 -8.76
N GLN A 72 -1.63 -3.76 -9.78
CA GLN A 72 -0.73 -2.74 -10.34
C GLN A 72 -0.69 -1.50 -9.47
N ILE A 73 0.50 -0.89 -9.32
CA ILE A 73 0.58 0.45 -8.75
C ILE A 73 -0.05 1.43 -9.72
N VAL A 74 -0.93 2.28 -9.20
CA VAL A 74 -1.62 3.34 -9.95
C VAL A 74 -0.90 4.65 -9.71
N SER A 75 -0.47 5.29 -10.79
CA SER A 75 0.10 6.64 -10.78
C SER A 75 -0.74 7.59 -11.65
N ARG A 76 -0.37 8.87 -11.67
CA ARG A 76 -0.99 9.89 -12.53
C ARG A 76 0.00 10.41 -13.54
N SER A 77 -0.44 10.51 -14.79
CA SER A 77 0.23 11.22 -15.88
C SER A 77 -0.36 12.63 -16.10
N GLY A 78 -1.53 12.90 -15.50
CA GLY A 78 -2.21 14.19 -15.61
C GLY A 78 -3.38 14.32 -14.62
N PRO A 79 -4.09 15.47 -14.61
CA PRO A 79 -5.14 15.74 -13.63
C PRO A 79 -6.34 14.79 -13.73
N ARG A 80 -6.58 14.18 -14.89
CA ARG A 80 -7.71 13.26 -15.16
C ARG A 80 -7.29 11.89 -15.68
N GLU A 81 -5.99 11.65 -15.80
CA GLU A 81 -5.43 10.45 -16.39
C GLU A 81 -4.71 9.62 -15.34
N LEU A 82 -5.07 8.34 -15.27
CA LEU A 82 -4.41 7.34 -14.43
C LEU A 82 -3.56 6.43 -15.30
N GLU A 83 -2.37 6.13 -14.83
CA GLU A 83 -1.45 5.19 -15.43
C GLU A 83 -1.32 3.95 -14.56
N LEU A 84 -1.45 2.79 -15.18
CA LEU A 84 -1.29 1.50 -14.53
C LEU A 84 0.12 0.97 -14.81
N ALA A 85 0.89 0.77 -13.77
CA ALA A 85 2.23 0.21 -13.89
C ALA A 85 2.17 -1.23 -14.45
N GLU A 86 2.87 -1.49 -15.54
CA GLU A 86 2.86 -2.82 -16.16
C GLU A 86 3.62 -3.85 -15.30
N PHE A 87 4.79 -3.46 -14.78
CA PHE A 87 5.71 -4.35 -14.07
C PHE A 87 5.88 -4.03 -12.59
N GLU A 88 5.35 -2.93 -12.09
CA GLU A 88 5.39 -2.53 -10.69
C GLU A 88 4.04 -2.82 -10.02
N ARG A 89 4.07 -3.72 -9.03
CA ARG A 89 2.86 -4.31 -8.43
C ARG A 89 2.91 -4.26 -6.92
N TRP A 90 1.77 -4.22 -6.30
CA TRP A 90 1.63 -4.51 -4.89
C TRP A 90 1.92 -5.99 -4.63
N ALA A 91 2.60 -6.30 -3.54
CA ALA A 91 2.90 -7.68 -3.13
C ALA A 91 1.66 -8.44 -2.60
N GLY A 92 0.57 -7.71 -2.33
CA GLY A 92 -0.71 -8.22 -1.85
C GLY A 92 -1.83 -7.23 -2.14
N SER A 93 -2.92 -7.29 -1.37
CA SER A 93 -4.00 -6.30 -1.42
C SER A 93 -3.52 -4.97 -0.85
N LEU A 94 -3.71 -3.88 -1.59
CA LEU A 94 -3.40 -2.53 -1.10
C LEU A 94 -4.28 -2.16 0.10
N GLU A 95 -5.55 -2.57 0.12
CA GLU A 95 -6.47 -2.37 1.23
C GLU A 95 -5.94 -3.00 2.53
N GLU A 96 -5.53 -4.28 2.46
CA GLU A 96 -4.93 -4.98 3.60
C GLU A 96 -3.61 -4.34 4.04
N ASP A 97 -2.79 -3.89 3.10
CA ASP A 97 -1.51 -3.26 3.41
C ASP A 97 -1.69 -1.88 4.07
N ILE A 98 -2.66 -1.08 3.61
CA ILE A 98 -3.06 0.17 4.27
C ILE A 98 -3.56 -0.10 5.70
N SER A 99 -4.43 -1.10 5.87
CA SER A 99 -4.95 -1.48 7.19
C SER A 99 -3.82 -1.89 8.15
N ARG A 100 -2.88 -2.71 7.67
CA ARG A 100 -1.71 -3.16 8.42
C ARG A 100 -0.83 -1.99 8.84
N VAL A 101 -0.43 -1.16 7.88
CA VAL A 101 0.49 -0.03 8.12
C VAL A 101 -0.14 0.99 9.06
N LEU A 102 -1.43 1.30 8.91
CA LEU A 102 -2.11 2.23 9.81
C LEU A 102 -2.21 1.66 11.23
N ALA A 103 -2.49 0.36 11.38
CA ALA A 103 -2.51 -0.30 12.69
C ALA A 103 -1.13 -0.26 13.37
N GLU A 104 -0.06 -0.52 12.62
CA GLU A 104 1.31 -0.44 13.13
C GLU A 104 1.70 1.00 13.50
N ASN A 105 1.35 1.99 12.67
CA ASN A 105 1.57 3.40 12.96
C ASN A 105 0.85 3.84 14.25
N LEU A 106 -0.42 3.48 14.39
CA LEU A 106 -1.19 3.79 15.61
C LEU A 106 -0.65 3.04 16.83
N SER A 107 -0.16 1.81 16.67
CA SER A 107 0.49 1.08 17.75
C SER A 107 1.73 1.80 18.27
N VAL A 108 2.53 2.38 17.38
CA VAL A 108 3.68 3.21 17.75
C VAL A 108 3.26 4.51 18.45
N LEU A 109 2.29 5.21 17.88
CA LEU A 109 1.83 6.51 18.37
C LEU A 109 1.12 6.45 19.71
N LEU A 110 0.41 5.36 19.98
CA LEU A 110 -0.39 5.15 21.19
C LEU A 110 0.30 4.29 22.25
N ALA A 111 1.51 3.79 21.96
CA ALA A 111 2.31 3.00 22.90
C ALA A 111 2.56 3.70 24.24
N PRO A 112 2.84 5.02 24.31
CA PRO A 112 3.03 5.74 25.56
C PRO A 112 1.79 5.73 26.47
N ASP A 113 0.59 5.65 25.89
CA ASP A 113 -0.69 5.65 26.59
C ASP A 113 -1.17 4.23 26.94
N ASN A 114 -0.34 3.20 26.75
CA ASN A 114 -0.67 1.78 26.98
C ASN A 114 -1.90 1.29 26.18
N VAL A 115 -2.09 1.79 24.97
CA VAL A 115 -3.16 1.40 24.07
C VAL A 115 -2.73 0.20 23.23
N THR A 116 -3.59 -0.81 23.17
CA THR A 116 -3.42 -1.95 22.25
C THR A 116 -4.21 -1.69 20.98
N VAL A 117 -3.53 -1.71 19.83
CA VAL A 117 -4.18 -1.54 18.53
C VAL A 117 -4.42 -2.89 17.89
N LEU A 118 -5.64 -3.12 17.42
CA LEU A 118 -6.13 -4.36 16.83
C LEU A 118 -6.64 -4.07 15.41
N ARG A 119 -6.43 -5.01 14.48
CA ARG A 119 -7.13 -4.94 13.19
C ARG A 119 -8.50 -5.59 13.30
N TRP A 120 -9.52 -4.95 12.72
CA TRP A 120 -10.89 -5.47 12.70
C TRP A 120 -10.96 -6.77 11.91
N GLY A 121 -11.70 -7.77 12.43
CA GLY A 121 -11.85 -9.10 11.77
C GLY A 121 -10.80 -10.13 12.18
N GLY A 122 -9.88 -9.81 13.09
CA GLY A 122 -8.95 -10.78 13.64
C GLY A 122 -9.55 -11.51 14.84
N ASP A 123 -9.72 -12.82 14.77
CA ASP A 123 -10.24 -13.68 15.86
C ASP A 123 -9.27 -13.84 17.04
N ALA A 124 -8.12 -13.18 17.02
CA ALA A 124 -6.98 -13.48 17.87
C ALA A 124 -7.00 -12.78 19.25
N TYR A 125 -8.01 -11.93 19.54
CA TYR A 125 -7.99 -11.12 20.77
C TYR A 125 -9.18 -11.39 21.67
N PRO A 126 -8.93 -11.78 22.95
CA PRO A 126 -9.97 -12.22 23.86
C PRO A 126 -10.71 -11.08 24.58
N PHE A 127 -10.50 -9.83 24.20
CA PHE A 127 -11.14 -8.68 24.84
C PHE A 127 -11.73 -7.69 23.82
N PRO A 128 -12.86 -7.04 24.16
CA PRO A 128 -13.51 -6.07 23.27
C PRO A 128 -12.67 -4.81 23.12
N ALA A 129 -12.70 -4.21 21.93
CA ALA A 129 -12.11 -2.90 21.69
C ALA A 129 -13.00 -1.80 22.29
N GLU A 130 -12.41 -0.90 23.09
CA GLU A 130 -13.12 0.26 23.68
C GLU A 130 -13.45 1.30 22.59
N TYR A 131 -12.54 1.49 21.64
CA TYR A 131 -12.72 2.41 20.52
C TYR A 131 -12.57 1.67 19.19
N ARG A 132 -13.27 2.20 18.20
CA ARG A 132 -13.19 1.74 16.81
C ARG A 132 -12.85 2.91 15.89
N VAL A 133 -11.86 2.70 15.05
CA VAL A 133 -11.50 3.61 13.96
C VAL A 133 -11.98 3.00 12.66
N ARG A 134 -12.82 3.70 11.92
CA ARG A 134 -13.20 3.38 10.55
C ARG A 134 -12.63 4.45 9.65
N PHE A 135 -12.20 4.06 8.45
CA PHE A 135 -11.78 5.03 7.47
C PHE A 135 -12.04 4.57 6.04
N GLU A 136 -12.29 5.55 5.19
CA GLU A 136 -12.52 5.43 3.76
C GLU A 136 -11.47 6.24 3.04
N VAL A 137 -10.69 5.60 2.19
CA VAL A 137 -9.75 6.27 1.29
C VAL A 137 -10.54 6.78 0.09
N LEU A 138 -10.52 8.08 -0.15
CA LEU A 138 -11.16 8.72 -1.30
C LEU A 138 -10.20 8.84 -2.48
N ARG A 139 -8.91 9.00 -2.17
CA ARG A 139 -7.83 9.09 -3.14
C ARG A 139 -6.51 8.64 -2.51
N PHE A 140 -5.74 7.85 -3.24
CA PHE A 140 -4.39 7.47 -2.82
C PHE A 140 -3.53 7.16 -4.05
N ASP A 141 -3.08 8.19 -4.70
CA ASP A 141 -2.29 8.13 -5.92
C ASP A 141 -1.32 9.32 -5.99
N GLY A 142 -0.43 9.32 -6.97
CA GLY A 142 0.52 10.41 -7.15
C GLY A 142 1.19 10.42 -8.51
N THR A 143 1.90 11.50 -8.79
CA THR A 143 2.74 11.66 -9.98
C THR A 143 4.18 11.34 -9.59
N ILE A 144 4.80 10.44 -10.36
CA ILE A 144 6.18 10.01 -10.14
C ILE A 144 7.11 11.22 -10.24
N GLY A 145 7.99 11.39 -9.25
CA GLY A 145 8.92 12.53 -9.17
C GLY A 145 8.30 13.86 -8.70
N GLU A 146 6.99 13.89 -8.42
CA GLU A 146 6.31 15.10 -7.95
C GLU A 146 5.75 14.93 -6.55
N SER A 147 4.54 14.36 -6.44
CA SER A 147 3.87 14.21 -5.14
C SER A 147 2.81 13.13 -5.13
N VAL A 148 2.58 12.54 -3.95
CA VAL A 148 1.44 11.70 -3.61
C VAL A 148 0.34 12.54 -2.98
N PHE A 149 -0.91 12.18 -3.27
CA PHE A 149 -2.09 12.70 -2.60
C PHE A 149 -2.83 11.57 -1.89
N LEU A 150 -3.10 11.76 -0.61
CA LEU A 150 -4.01 10.94 0.18
C LEU A 150 -5.18 11.82 0.62
N ALA A 151 -6.39 11.43 0.21
CA ALA A 151 -7.62 11.97 0.77
C ALA A 151 -8.38 10.84 1.45
N ALA A 152 -8.79 11.04 2.71
CA ALA A 152 -9.48 10.03 3.50
C ALA A 152 -10.52 10.66 4.43
N ARG A 153 -11.62 9.94 4.66
CA ARG A 153 -12.57 10.21 5.75
C ARG A 153 -12.38 9.18 6.83
N TRP A 154 -12.49 9.61 8.06
CA TRP A 154 -12.35 8.69 9.17
C TRP A 154 -13.26 9.07 10.33
N SER A 155 -13.54 8.11 11.20
CA SER A 155 -14.28 8.31 12.44
C SER A 155 -13.71 7.49 13.56
N VAL A 156 -13.77 8.05 14.77
CA VAL A 156 -13.51 7.35 16.02
C VAL A 156 -14.84 7.20 16.76
N SER A 157 -15.17 5.98 17.15
CA SER A 157 -16.41 5.68 17.87
C SER A 157 -16.15 4.77 19.06
N ARG A 158 -17.07 4.78 20.02
CA ARG A 158 -17.14 3.87 21.18
C ARG A 158 -18.32 2.91 21.03
N GLU A 159 -18.41 1.89 21.89
CA GLU A 159 -19.52 0.94 21.96
C GLU A 159 -19.89 0.34 20.58
N GLU A 160 -18.88 -0.19 19.88
CA GLU A 160 -19.08 -0.82 18.57
C GLU A 160 -19.69 0.09 17.49
N GLY A 161 -19.45 1.42 17.62
CA GLY A 161 -19.94 2.41 16.66
C GLY A 161 -21.26 3.08 17.02
N LYS A 162 -21.83 2.80 18.20
CA LYS A 162 -23.07 3.46 18.66
C LYS A 162 -22.85 4.92 19.03
N GLU A 163 -21.68 5.24 19.60
CA GLU A 163 -21.31 6.60 20.00
C GLU A 163 -20.14 7.08 19.10
N VAL A 164 -20.40 8.02 18.22
CA VAL A 164 -19.36 8.68 17.42
C VAL A 164 -18.74 9.80 18.21
N LEU A 165 -17.44 9.72 18.47
CA LEU A 165 -16.68 10.68 19.27
C LEU A 165 -16.01 11.75 18.42
N SER A 166 -15.51 11.34 17.24
CA SER A 166 -14.82 12.23 16.31
C SER A 166 -15.00 11.77 14.89
N VAL A 167 -15.08 12.73 13.97
CA VAL A 167 -15.05 12.51 12.53
C VAL A 167 -14.06 13.49 11.91
N GLY A 168 -13.36 13.05 10.87
CA GLY A 168 -12.41 13.90 10.16
C GLY A 168 -12.37 13.59 8.68
N GLU A 169 -11.97 14.61 7.92
CA GLU A 169 -11.57 14.48 6.53
C GLU A 169 -10.15 15.03 6.41
N THR A 170 -9.26 14.22 5.90
CA THR A 170 -7.83 14.52 5.82
C THR A 170 -7.41 14.57 4.36
N ASN A 171 -6.66 15.61 4.00
CA ASN A 171 -6.08 15.79 2.69
C ASN A 171 -4.57 16.02 2.85
N ILE A 172 -3.77 15.04 2.47
CA ILE A 172 -2.32 15.02 2.61
C ILE A 172 -1.66 15.07 1.25
N ARG A 173 -0.62 15.87 1.13
CA ARG A 173 0.28 15.89 -0.02
C ARG A 173 1.70 15.64 0.45
N GLU A 174 2.33 14.58 -0.08
CA GLU A 174 3.71 14.20 0.23
C GLU A 174 4.60 14.30 -1.01
N PRO A 175 5.76 14.94 -0.94
CA PRO A 175 6.67 15.02 -2.07
C PRO A 175 7.30 13.65 -2.39
N VAL A 176 7.47 13.36 -3.68
CA VAL A 176 8.19 12.20 -4.18
C VAL A 176 9.63 12.63 -4.49
N GLY A 177 10.60 12.12 -3.74
CA GLY A 177 11.98 12.60 -3.80
C GLY A 177 12.77 12.18 -5.03
N ARG A 178 12.37 11.09 -5.72
CA ARG A 178 13.01 10.55 -6.93
C ARG A 178 11.94 10.16 -7.96
N PRO A 179 12.27 10.17 -9.27
CA PRO A 179 11.31 9.81 -10.31
C PRO A 179 11.21 8.28 -10.52
N ASP A 180 10.93 7.54 -9.44
CA ASP A 180 10.76 6.09 -9.46
C ASP A 180 9.62 5.62 -8.54
N TYR A 181 9.17 4.38 -8.74
CA TYR A 181 8.08 3.77 -7.97
C TYR A 181 8.46 3.50 -6.51
N GLU A 182 9.73 3.27 -6.19
CA GLU A 182 10.18 3.10 -4.81
C GLU A 182 9.93 4.38 -4.00
N ALA A 183 10.36 5.53 -4.55
CA ALA A 183 10.12 6.83 -3.92
C ALA A 183 8.62 7.21 -3.87
N LEU A 184 7.83 6.77 -4.86
CA LEU A 184 6.37 6.93 -4.83
C LEU A 184 5.78 6.16 -3.64
N VAL A 185 6.14 4.89 -3.44
CA VAL A 185 5.66 4.04 -2.34
C VAL A 185 6.17 4.55 -0.98
N GLU A 186 7.40 5.06 -0.91
CA GLU A 186 7.90 5.74 0.29
C GLU A 186 7.05 6.97 0.65
N ALA A 187 6.69 7.79 -0.33
CA ALA A 187 5.82 8.96 -0.11
C ALA A 187 4.40 8.54 0.31
N MET A 188 3.85 7.47 -0.28
CA MET A 188 2.58 6.88 0.15
C MET A 188 2.64 6.42 1.61
N SER A 189 3.73 5.78 2.01
CA SER A 189 3.95 5.34 3.40
C SER A 189 4.01 6.54 4.37
N ARG A 190 4.68 7.63 3.99
CA ARG A 190 4.71 8.87 4.81
C ARG A 190 3.33 9.52 4.92
N ALA A 191 2.53 9.50 3.85
CA ALA A 191 1.15 10.00 3.89
C ALA A 191 0.30 9.22 4.92
N LEU A 192 0.43 7.90 4.95
CA LEU A 192 -0.24 7.07 5.97
C LEU A 192 0.27 7.33 7.39
N ALA A 193 1.54 7.63 7.56
CA ALA A 193 2.08 8.02 8.86
C ALA A 193 1.48 9.35 9.34
N THR A 194 1.28 10.31 8.44
CA THR A 194 0.62 11.59 8.75
C THR A 194 -0.86 11.39 9.10
N LEU A 195 -1.60 10.60 8.31
CA LEU A 195 -2.97 10.20 8.65
C LEU A 195 -3.06 9.53 10.03
N GLY A 196 -2.12 8.62 10.33
CA GLY A 196 -2.03 7.95 11.62
C GLY A 196 -1.88 8.93 12.79
N ARG A 197 -1.08 10.00 12.65
CA ARG A 197 -0.93 11.04 13.67
C ARG A 197 -2.23 11.81 13.92
N GLU A 198 -2.97 12.15 12.88
CA GLU A 198 -4.26 12.85 13.00
C GLU A 198 -5.29 11.97 13.72
N ILE A 199 -5.40 10.70 13.34
CA ILE A 199 -6.31 9.75 13.99
C ILE A 199 -5.90 9.52 15.44
N ALA A 200 -4.61 9.34 15.73
CA ALA A 200 -4.11 9.15 17.10
C ALA A 200 -4.43 10.34 18.01
N ALA A 201 -4.38 11.57 17.47
CA ALA A 201 -4.74 12.77 18.21
C ALA A 201 -6.26 12.88 18.55
N ALA A 202 -7.10 12.20 17.76
CA ALA A 202 -8.56 12.18 17.93
C ALA A 202 -9.05 11.06 18.87
N ILE A 203 -8.19 10.10 19.22
CA ILE A 203 -8.51 9.04 20.18
C ILE A 203 -8.43 9.61 21.60
N PRO A 204 -9.48 9.50 22.43
CA PRO A 204 -9.45 9.98 23.80
C PRO A 204 -8.35 9.29 24.62
N ARG A 205 -7.60 10.08 25.36
CA ARG A 205 -6.58 9.61 26.30
C ARG A 205 -7.15 9.63 27.71
N ARG A 206 -6.78 8.65 28.52
CA ARG A 206 -7.14 8.65 29.97
C ARG A 206 -6.19 9.49 30.79
#